data_2015df372c4bd5a6d6690253dc314cab
#
_entry.id   2015df372c4bd5a6d6690253dc314cab
#
_cell.length_a   1.000
_cell.length_b   1.000
_cell.length_c   1.000
_cell.angle_alpha   90.00
_cell.angle_beta   90.00
_cell.angle_gamma   90.00
#
_symmetry.space_group_name_H-M   'P 1'
#
loop_
_entity.id
_entity.type
_entity.pdbx_description
1 polymer ?
#
loop_
_entity_poly.entity_id
_entity_poly.type
_entity_poly.pdbx_seq_one_letter_code
_entity_poly.pdbx_strand_id
1 'polypeptide(L)' 'MTIELLANSKDKPNTKLIIDGQEVDLKGVCRIKVELSDLADEPFIKVITEKVDKRTEVYNG' A
#
# COMPACT_ATOMS: atom_id res chain seq x y z
N MET A 1 -8.64 10.87 -4.14
CA MET A 1 -7.44 10.12 -3.73
C MET A 1 -7.14 9.06 -4.79
N THR A 2 -5.88 8.90 -5.13
CA THR A 2 -5.46 7.94 -6.14
C THR A 2 -4.42 7.00 -5.56
N ILE A 3 -4.63 5.70 -5.75
CA ILE A 3 -3.66 4.67 -5.37
C ILE A 3 -3.30 3.90 -6.63
N GLU A 4 -2.02 3.85 -6.95
CA GLU A 4 -1.50 3.08 -8.07
C GLU A 4 -0.52 2.04 -7.55
N LEU A 5 -0.75 0.80 -7.92
CA LEU A 5 0.15 -0.29 -7.60
C LEU A 5 0.56 -0.98 -8.90
N LEU A 6 1.84 -0.86 -9.22
CA LEU A 6 2.46 -1.55 -10.35
C LEU A 6 3.30 -2.68 -9.75
N ALA A 7 2.85 -3.90 -9.94
CA ALA A 7 3.48 -5.06 -9.30
C ALA A 7 4.11 -5.99 -10.32
N ASN A 8 5.31 -6.46 -10.01
CA ASN A 8 5.97 -7.51 -10.75
C ASN A 8 6.30 -8.65 -9.78
N SER A 9 5.66 -9.80 -9.98
CA SER A 9 5.79 -10.95 -9.09
C SER A 9 7.17 -11.60 -9.14
N LYS A 10 7.96 -11.36 -10.19
CA LYS A 10 9.28 -11.96 -10.36
C LYS A 10 10.42 -11.00 -10.04
N ASP A 11 10.13 -9.69 -10.03
CA ASP A 11 11.16 -8.68 -9.87
C ASP A 11 10.63 -7.54 -9.00
N LYS A 12 10.87 -7.66 -7.72
CA LYS A 12 10.42 -6.70 -6.72
C LYS A 12 10.91 -5.27 -6.95
N PRO A 13 12.14 -5.02 -7.46
CA PRO A 13 12.58 -3.65 -7.74
C PRO A 13 11.70 -2.88 -8.73
N ASN A 14 10.95 -3.58 -9.57
CA ASN A 14 10.04 -2.96 -10.52
C ASN A 14 8.64 -2.71 -9.94
N THR A 15 8.40 -3.11 -8.69
CA THR A 15 7.14 -2.84 -8.02
C THR A 15 7.12 -1.40 -7.52
N LYS A 16 6.03 -0.68 -7.78
CA LYS A 16 5.84 0.69 -7.32
C LYS A 16 4.49 0.87 -6.69
N LEU A 17 4.46 1.61 -5.60
CA LEU A 17 3.23 2.04 -4.94
C LEU A 17 3.23 3.56 -4.89
N ILE A 18 2.19 4.16 -5.48
CA ILE A 18 2.06 5.62 -5.57
C ILE A 18 0.72 6.00 -4.96
N ILE A 19 0.74 6.91 -3.98
CA ILE A 19 -0.45 7.41 -3.31
C ILE A 19 -0.51 8.92 -3.51
N ASP A 20 -1.56 9.39 -4.17
CA ASP A 20 -1.76 10.81 -4.49
C ASP A 20 -0.54 11.44 -5.18
N GLY A 21 0.06 10.69 -6.10
CA GLY A 21 1.21 11.15 -6.86
C GLY A 21 2.54 11.04 -6.15
N GLN A 22 2.57 10.54 -4.92
CA GLN A 22 3.81 10.36 -4.15
C GLN A 22 4.19 8.90 -4.09
N GLU A 23 5.40 8.58 -4.50
CA GLU A 23 5.91 7.22 -4.46
C GLU A 23 6.26 6.83 -3.03
N VAL A 24 5.78 5.66 -2.61
CA VAL A 24 6.08 5.09 -1.30
C VAL A 24 7.34 4.27 -1.38
N ASP A 25 8.26 4.47 -0.44
CA ASP A 25 9.48 3.67 -0.35
C ASP A 25 9.16 2.22 0.03
N LEU A 26 9.49 1.30 -0.86
CA LEU A 26 9.24 -0.14 -0.66
C LEU A 26 10.49 -0.92 -0.24
N LYS A 27 11.57 -0.25 0.13
CA LYS A 27 12.79 -0.94 0.56
C LYS A 27 12.51 -1.83 1.77
N GLY A 28 12.81 -3.13 1.62
CA GLY A 28 12.59 -4.11 2.68
C GLY A 28 11.14 -4.56 2.86
N VAL A 29 10.20 -4.02 2.11
CA VAL A 29 8.81 -4.40 2.19
C VAL A 29 8.60 -5.78 1.57
N CYS A 30 7.96 -6.69 2.31
CA CYS A 30 7.67 -8.04 1.85
C CYS A 30 6.18 -8.24 1.54
N ARG A 31 5.32 -7.31 1.95
CA ARG A 31 3.88 -7.40 1.70
C ARG A 31 3.26 -6.02 1.62
N ILE A 32 2.32 -5.86 0.70
CA ILE A 32 1.48 -4.68 0.60
C ILE A 32 0.03 -5.15 0.71
N LYS A 33 -0.74 -4.50 1.60
CA LYS A 33 -2.17 -4.77 1.75
C LYS A 33 -2.95 -3.50 1.46
N VAL A 34 -4.02 -3.63 0.69
CA VAL A 34 -5.00 -2.57 0.49
C VAL A 34 -6.34 -3.06 1.03
N GLU A 35 -6.89 -2.36 1.99
CA GLU A 35 -8.19 -2.66 2.57
C GLU A 35 -9.18 -1.57 2.17
N LEU A 36 -10.32 -1.97 1.65
CA LEU A 36 -11.39 -1.07 1.29
C LEU A 36 -12.67 -1.50 1.99
N SER A 37 -13.30 -0.58 2.70
CA SER A 37 -14.63 -0.78 3.25
C SER A 37 -15.54 0.34 2.77
N ASP A 38 -16.71 -0.02 2.27
CA ASP A 38 -17.75 0.93 1.84
C ASP A 38 -18.99 0.84 2.74
N LEU A 39 -18.83 0.28 3.94
CA LEU A 39 -19.91 0.24 4.92
C LEU A 39 -20.41 1.67 5.21
N ALA A 40 -21.71 1.86 5.19
CA ALA A 40 -22.31 3.20 5.30
C ALA A 40 -21.88 3.97 6.55
N ASP A 41 -21.66 3.26 7.65
CA ASP A 41 -21.30 3.86 8.92
C ASP A 41 -19.81 4.17 9.05
N GLU A 42 -18.96 3.42 8.35
CA GLU A 42 -17.51 3.55 8.46
C GLU A 42 -16.79 3.24 7.15
N PRO A 43 -16.98 4.08 6.11
CA PRO A 43 -16.20 3.90 4.89
C PRO A 43 -14.73 4.23 5.15
N PHE A 44 -13.82 3.35 4.71
CA PHE A 44 -12.39 3.61 4.84
C PHE A 44 -11.59 2.95 3.74
N ILE A 45 -10.41 3.50 3.52
CA ILE A 45 -9.37 2.88 2.70
C ILE A 45 -8.09 2.89 3.53
N LYS A 46 -7.44 1.73 3.62
CA LYS A 46 -6.15 1.60 4.28
C LYS A 46 -5.14 0.97 3.34
N VAL A 47 -3.95 1.50 3.32
CA VAL A 47 -2.81 0.90 2.63
C VAL A 47 -1.73 0.62 3.66
N ILE A 48 -1.32 -0.63 3.74
CA ILE A 48 -0.40 -1.11 4.75
C ILE A 48 0.79 -1.77 4.07
N THR A 49 2.00 -1.39 4.47
CA THR A 49 3.21 -2.09 4.06
C THR A 49 3.76 -2.88 5.24
N GLU A 50 4.23 -4.09 4.97
CA GLU A 50 4.81 -4.95 5.99
C GLU A 50 6.25 -5.30 5.62
N LYS A 51 7.14 -5.12 6.59
CA LYS A 51 8.51 -5.65 6.57
C LYS A 51 8.55 -6.87 7.49
N VAL A 52 9.65 -7.59 7.48
CA VAL A 52 9.80 -8.80 8.31
C VAL A 52 9.45 -8.53 9.79
N ASP A 53 9.84 -7.37 10.30
CA ASP A 53 9.72 -7.02 11.71
C ASP A 53 8.83 -5.78 11.96
N LYS A 54 8.18 -5.25 10.93
CA LYS A 54 7.46 -3.99 11.08
C LYS A 54 6.26 -3.90 10.13
N ARG A 55 5.16 -3.41 10.66
CA ARG A 55 3.95 -3.07 9.89
C ARG A 55 3.76 -1.56 9.94
N THR A 56 3.52 -0.96 8.77
CA THR A 56 3.33 0.49 8.67
C THR A 56 2.07 0.81 7.87
N GLU A 57 1.18 1.61 8.44
CA GLU A 57 0.06 2.18 7.70
C GLU A 57 0.55 3.40 6.95
N VAL A 58 0.62 3.31 5.61
CA VAL A 58 1.08 4.42 4.77
C VAL A 58 -0.08 5.31 4.31
N TYR A 59 -1.29 4.82 4.44
CA TYR A 59 -2.51 5.58 4.19
C TYR A 59 -3.65 5.03 5.04
N ASN A 60 -4.40 5.93 5.66
CA ASN A 60 -5.59 5.60 6.43
C ASN A 60 -6.59 6.76 6.27
N GLY A 61 -7.60 6.52 5.47
CA GLY A 61 -8.59 7.56 5.18
C GLY A 61 -10.02 7.10 5.13
#